data_3746f2a3872e45a20a00ae8d0d6b1c4c
#
_entry.id   3746f2a3872e45a20a00ae8d0d6b1c4c
#
_cell.length_a   1.000
_cell.length_b   1.000
_cell.length_c   1.000
_cell.angle_alpha   90.00
_cell.angle_beta   90.00
_cell.angle_gamma   90.00
#
_symmetry.space_group_name_H-M   'P 1'
#
loop_
_entity.id
_entity.type
_entity.pdbx_description
1 polymer ?
#
loop_
_entity_poly.entity_id
_entity_poly.type
_entity_poly.pdbx_seq_one_letter_code
_entity_poly.pdbx_strand_id
1 'polypeptide(L)'
;MRLVVPFLSALVLSTLAVSHASADKISNPTAIFSGLDKVTGRIVSFEVAIGETVQFGALQLTPRVCYTRPETETPNTTSFIEVDEVTVNNEYSRIFTGWVFAASPGLHGIEHPVYDIWLTGCLGGTEVIQEPEPTQPAANAPAPGRGG
;
A
#
# COMPACT_ATOMS: atom_id res chain seq x y z
N MET A 1 67.54 21.15 -23.22
CA MET A 1 66.82 19.89 -23.46
C MET A 1 65.73 19.80 -22.37
N ARG A 2 64.51 20.23 -22.71
CA ARG A 2 63.37 20.25 -21.76
C ARG A 2 62.44 19.10 -22.09
N LEU A 3 62.38 18.09 -21.23
CA LEU A 3 61.41 17.00 -21.32
C LEU A 3 60.05 17.49 -20.83
N VAL A 4 59.09 17.58 -21.73
CA VAL A 4 57.68 17.81 -21.41
C VAL A 4 57.02 16.45 -21.25
N VAL A 5 56.63 16.09 -20.03
CA VAL A 5 55.86 14.90 -19.71
C VAL A 5 54.39 15.26 -19.83
N PRO A 6 53.59 14.62 -20.70
CA PRO A 6 52.14 14.83 -20.72
C PRO A 6 51.50 14.04 -19.60
N PHE A 7 50.86 14.73 -18.67
CA PHE A 7 49.96 14.15 -17.69
C PHE A 7 48.69 13.64 -18.38
N LEU A 8 48.64 12.32 -18.58
CA LEU A 8 47.38 11.67 -18.99
C LEU A 8 46.46 11.57 -17.75
N SER A 9 45.52 12.49 -17.67
CA SER A 9 44.46 12.47 -16.66
C SER A 9 43.41 11.43 -17.08
N ALA A 10 43.48 10.23 -16.51
CA ALA A 10 42.49 9.20 -16.70
C ALA A 10 41.24 9.54 -15.87
N LEU A 11 40.21 10.06 -16.52
CA LEU A 11 38.90 10.30 -15.97
C LEU A 11 38.18 8.96 -15.83
N VAL A 12 38.25 8.37 -14.63
CA VAL A 12 37.48 7.16 -14.29
C VAL A 12 36.02 7.55 -14.11
N LEU A 13 35.22 7.27 -15.11
CA LEU A 13 33.77 7.44 -15.09
C LEU A 13 33.18 6.28 -14.24
N SER A 14 32.98 6.52 -12.94
CA SER A 14 32.26 5.60 -12.06
C SER A 14 30.79 5.56 -12.48
N THR A 15 30.39 4.50 -13.18
CA THR A 15 28.98 4.20 -13.43
C THR A 15 28.35 3.73 -12.12
N LEU A 16 27.59 4.62 -11.48
CA LEU A 16 26.69 4.24 -10.38
C LEU A 16 25.62 3.32 -10.94
N ALA A 17 25.74 2.03 -10.66
CA ALA A 17 24.67 1.07 -10.87
C ALA A 17 23.53 1.41 -9.90
N VAL A 18 22.46 2.04 -10.38
CA VAL A 18 21.23 2.25 -9.63
C VAL A 18 20.55 0.89 -9.52
N SER A 19 20.71 0.25 -8.38
CA SER A 19 19.94 -0.96 -8.06
C SER A 19 18.48 -0.56 -7.89
N HIS A 20 17.62 -0.96 -8.82
CA HIS A 20 16.17 -0.81 -8.69
C HIS A 20 15.71 -1.82 -7.65
N ALA A 21 15.31 -1.33 -6.48
CA ALA A 21 14.66 -2.15 -5.48
C ALA A 21 13.22 -2.43 -5.95
N SER A 22 12.96 -3.63 -6.44
CA SER A 22 11.61 -4.10 -6.72
C SER A 22 10.92 -4.34 -5.39
N ALA A 23 9.78 -3.69 -5.17
CA ALA A 23 8.99 -3.85 -3.95
C ALA A 23 7.96 -4.97 -4.16
N ASP A 24 8.26 -6.17 -3.70
CA ASP A 24 7.36 -7.31 -3.82
C ASP A 24 6.18 -7.20 -2.83
N LYS A 25 5.00 -7.62 -3.25
CA LYS A 25 3.79 -7.68 -2.43
C LYS A 25 3.32 -9.12 -2.31
N ILE A 26 2.86 -9.51 -1.12
CA ILE A 26 2.16 -10.76 -0.92
C ILE A 26 0.66 -10.45 -0.84
N SER A 27 -0.12 -11.04 -1.75
CA SER A 27 -1.57 -10.96 -1.71
C SER A 27 -2.12 -11.96 -0.71
N ASN A 28 -2.95 -11.49 0.22
CA ASN A 28 -3.54 -12.32 1.26
C ASN A 28 -5.04 -12.45 1.05
N PRO A 29 -5.62 -13.65 1.25
CA PRO A 29 -7.05 -13.87 1.09
C PRO A 29 -7.89 -13.35 2.25
N THR A 30 -7.27 -12.99 3.38
CA THR A 30 -7.96 -12.56 4.59
C THR A 30 -7.30 -11.32 5.18
N ALA A 31 -8.10 -10.34 5.56
CA ALA A 31 -7.68 -9.15 6.29
C ALA A 31 -8.09 -9.28 7.76
N ILE A 32 -7.26 -8.79 8.69
CA ILE A 32 -7.51 -8.81 10.13
C ILE A 32 -7.69 -7.37 10.60
N PHE A 33 -8.81 -7.11 11.25
CA PHE A 33 -9.15 -5.80 11.79
C PHE A 33 -9.37 -5.87 13.29
N SER A 34 -9.24 -4.73 13.94
CA SER A 34 -9.77 -4.49 15.28
C SER A 34 -10.79 -3.37 15.22
N GLY A 35 -11.86 -3.54 15.96
CA GLY A 35 -12.93 -2.56 16.11
C GLY A 35 -13.11 -2.16 17.56
N LEU A 36 -13.26 -0.85 17.81
CA LEU A 36 -13.58 -0.29 19.12
C LEU A 36 -15.00 0.26 19.10
N ASP A 37 -15.80 -0.20 20.03
CA ASP A 37 -17.06 0.44 20.42
C ASP A 37 -16.76 1.49 21.51
N LYS A 38 -16.87 2.77 21.15
CA LYS A 38 -16.55 3.89 22.05
C LYS A 38 -17.56 4.07 23.18
N VAL A 39 -18.77 3.54 23.02
CA VAL A 39 -19.81 3.61 24.05
C VAL A 39 -19.51 2.64 25.19
N THR A 40 -19.12 1.42 24.87
CA THR A 40 -18.83 0.35 25.84
C THR A 40 -17.35 0.22 26.18
N GLY A 41 -16.45 0.82 25.37
CA GLY A 41 -15.00 0.63 25.48
C GLY A 41 -14.51 -0.75 25.04
N ARG A 42 -15.36 -1.52 24.38
CA ARG A 42 -15.04 -2.89 23.96
C ARG A 42 -14.24 -2.91 22.66
N ILE A 43 -13.14 -3.65 22.68
CA ILE A 43 -12.33 -3.93 21.50
C ILE A 43 -12.53 -5.38 21.09
N VAL A 44 -12.74 -5.61 19.80
CA VAL A 44 -12.90 -6.93 19.19
C VAL A 44 -11.99 -7.05 17.98
N SER A 45 -11.25 -8.16 17.89
CA SER A 45 -10.52 -8.52 16.68
C SER A 45 -11.36 -9.46 15.83
N PHE A 46 -11.38 -9.25 14.51
CA PHE A 46 -12.13 -10.07 13.57
C PHE A 46 -11.41 -10.19 12.22
N GLU A 47 -11.63 -11.31 11.57
CA GLU A 47 -11.08 -11.65 10.28
C GLU A 47 -12.16 -11.52 9.21
N VAL A 48 -11.79 -10.99 8.04
CA VAL A 48 -12.70 -10.83 6.92
C VAL A 48 -12.02 -11.33 5.65
N ALA A 49 -12.65 -12.27 4.96
CA ALA A 49 -12.17 -12.70 3.66
C ALA A 49 -12.29 -11.56 2.64
N ILE A 50 -11.33 -11.50 1.72
CA ILE A 50 -11.32 -10.47 0.68
C ILE A 50 -12.58 -10.57 -0.17
N GLY A 51 -13.29 -9.46 -0.32
CA GLY A 51 -14.57 -9.36 -1.03
C GLY A 51 -15.81 -9.68 -0.20
N GLU A 52 -15.65 -10.22 1.01
CA GLU A 52 -16.76 -10.43 1.94
C GLU A 52 -17.03 -9.17 2.78
N THR A 53 -18.27 -9.02 3.22
CA THR A 53 -18.69 -7.91 4.06
C THR A 53 -19.00 -8.41 5.46
N VAL A 54 -18.42 -7.76 6.47
CA VAL A 54 -18.70 -8.01 7.89
C VAL A 54 -19.37 -6.79 8.50
N GLN A 55 -20.25 -7.03 9.44
CA GLN A 55 -20.91 -5.96 10.21
C GLN A 55 -20.26 -5.80 11.57
N PHE A 56 -19.88 -4.58 11.89
CA PHE A 56 -19.42 -4.16 13.21
C PHE A 56 -20.25 -2.97 13.71
N GLY A 57 -21.15 -3.20 14.64
CA GLY A 57 -22.12 -2.18 15.05
C GLY A 57 -23.00 -1.73 13.89
N ALA A 58 -23.02 -0.44 13.62
CA ALA A 58 -23.72 0.15 12.48
C ALA A 58 -22.88 0.19 11.19
N LEU A 59 -21.65 -0.30 11.23
CA LEU A 59 -20.74 -0.27 10.08
C LEU A 59 -20.68 -1.62 9.38
N GLN A 60 -20.63 -1.56 8.05
CA GLN A 60 -20.33 -2.70 7.18
C GLN A 60 -18.99 -2.48 6.49
N LEU A 61 -18.05 -3.38 6.72
CA LEU A 61 -16.69 -3.34 6.20
C LEU A 61 -16.50 -4.40 5.11
N THR A 62 -15.97 -4.00 3.97
CA THR A 62 -15.62 -4.89 2.86
C THR A 62 -14.17 -4.65 2.46
N PRO A 63 -13.22 -5.54 2.78
CA PRO A 63 -11.87 -5.46 2.27
C PRO A 63 -11.82 -5.93 0.82
N ARG A 64 -11.15 -5.17 -0.04
CA ARG A 64 -10.99 -5.51 -1.47
C ARG A 64 -9.67 -6.19 -1.76
N VAL A 65 -8.63 -5.82 -1.03
CA VAL A 65 -7.29 -6.43 -1.07
C VAL A 65 -6.63 -6.33 0.29
N CYS A 66 -5.70 -7.24 0.60
CA CYS A 66 -4.83 -7.15 1.77
C CYS A 66 -3.41 -7.59 1.38
N TYR A 67 -2.45 -6.68 1.52
CA TYR A 67 -1.08 -6.90 1.11
C TYR A 67 -0.13 -6.86 2.30
N THR A 68 0.83 -7.78 2.30
CA THR A 68 2.00 -7.78 3.17
C THR A 68 3.28 -7.71 2.33
N ARG A 69 4.43 -7.54 2.98
CA ARG A 69 5.75 -7.62 2.37
C ARG A 69 6.40 -8.95 2.71
N PRO A 70 7.33 -9.46 1.88
CA PRO A 70 8.19 -10.57 2.26
C PRO A 70 8.95 -10.29 3.55
N GLU A 71 9.28 -11.32 4.33
CA GLU A 71 10.00 -11.19 5.61
C GLU A 71 11.40 -10.56 5.47
N THR A 72 11.95 -10.57 4.26
CA THR A 72 13.23 -9.92 3.92
C THR A 72 13.15 -8.42 3.75
N GLU A 73 11.94 -7.85 3.72
CA GLU A 73 11.68 -6.42 3.56
C GLU A 73 11.10 -5.81 4.83
N THR A 74 11.13 -4.48 4.91
CA THR A 74 10.47 -3.75 6.00
C THR A 74 8.96 -4.05 6.00
N PRO A 75 8.39 -4.48 7.13
CA PRO A 75 6.98 -4.79 7.21
C PRO A 75 6.10 -3.61 6.79
N ASN A 76 5.20 -3.86 5.86
CA ASN A 76 4.22 -2.89 5.41
C ASN A 76 2.92 -3.63 5.05
N THR A 77 1.97 -3.61 5.97
CA THR A 77 0.67 -4.25 5.80
C THR A 77 -0.37 -3.22 5.44
N THR A 78 -1.00 -3.39 4.29
CA THR A 78 -1.97 -2.45 3.72
C THR A 78 -3.21 -3.19 3.23
N SER A 79 -4.37 -2.54 3.31
CA SER A 79 -5.62 -3.05 2.76
C SER A 79 -6.40 -1.91 2.10
N PHE A 80 -7.03 -2.18 0.98
CA PHE A 80 -8.03 -1.28 0.41
C PHE A 80 -9.40 -1.73 0.88
N ILE A 81 -10.13 -0.83 1.51
CA ILE A 81 -11.41 -1.13 2.13
C ILE A 81 -12.51 -0.16 1.72
N GLU A 82 -13.71 -0.65 1.81
CA GLU A 82 -14.95 0.13 1.69
C GLU A 82 -15.75 -0.05 2.96
N VAL A 83 -16.30 1.05 3.49
CA VAL A 83 -17.14 1.03 4.68
C VAL A 83 -18.42 1.79 4.45
N ASP A 84 -19.52 1.13 4.72
CA ASP A 84 -20.86 1.69 4.69
C ASP A 84 -21.43 1.78 6.11
N GLU A 85 -22.11 2.88 6.42
CA GLU A 85 -22.93 3.01 7.60
C GLU A 85 -24.34 2.56 7.30
N VAL A 86 -24.89 1.70 8.16
CA VAL A 86 -26.30 1.29 8.10
C VAL A 86 -27.10 2.21 9.00
N THR A 87 -27.97 3.02 8.40
CA THR A 87 -28.83 3.94 9.13
C THR A 87 -30.00 3.21 9.82
N VAL A 88 -30.67 3.90 10.71
CA VAL A 88 -31.85 3.38 11.41
C VAL A 88 -33.01 3.00 10.46
N ASN A 89 -33.01 3.54 9.25
CA ASN A 89 -33.97 3.22 8.19
C ASN A 89 -33.52 2.09 7.26
N ASN A 90 -32.42 1.35 7.61
CA ASN A 90 -31.79 0.33 6.77
C ASN A 90 -31.26 0.88 5.41
N GLU A 91 -30.89 2.14 5.38
CA GLU A 91 -30.20 2.73 4.24
C GLU A 91 -28.71 2.61 4.43
N TYR A 92 -27.97 2.37 3.32
CA TYR A 92 -26.52 2.25 3.32
C TYR A 92 -25.91 3.56 2.82
N SER A 93 -25.00 4.11 3.60
CA SER A 93 -24.26 5.31 3.24
C SER A 93 -22.77 5.02 3.26
N ARG A 94 -22.10 5.17 2.12
CA ARG A 94 -20.65 5.02 2.03
C ARG A 94 -19.98 6.14 2.83
N ILE A 95 -19.26 5.78 3.90
CA ILE A 95 -18.54 6.72 4.75
C ILE A 95 -17.04 6.72 4.54
N PHE A 96 -16.50 5.62 3.98
CA PHE A 96 -15.07 5.51 3.70
C PHE A 96 -14.79 4.60 2.51
N THR A 97 -13.86 5.00 1.67
CA THR A 97 -13.25 4.18 0.62
C THR A 97 -11.79 4.58 0.50
N GLY A 98 -10.87 3.64 0.71
CA GLY A 98 -9.44 3.95 0.61
C GLY A 98 -8.51 2.92 1.21
N TRP A 99 -7.24 3.28 1.21
CA TRP A 99 -6.17 2.49 1.78
C TRP A 99 -6.04 2.72 3.27
N VAL A 100 -5.89 1.62 4.02
CA VAL A 100 -5.56 1.62 5.45
C VAL A 100 -4.25 0.89 5.68
N PHE A 101 -3.51 1.32 6.72
CA PHE A 101 -2.16 0.86 7.01
C PHE A 101 -2.07 0.36 8.45
N ALA A 102 -1.60 -0.87 8.64
CA ALA A 102 -1.49 -1.44 9.99
C ALA A 102 -0.44 -0.70 10.86
N ALA A 103 0.63 -0.19 10.24
CA ALA A 103 1.68 0.55 10.96
C ALA A 103 1.26 1.96 11.39
N SER A 104 0.19 2.50 10.82
CA SER A 104 -0.26 3.87 11.06
C SER A 104 -1.78 3.96 11.15
N PRO A 105 -2.39 3.32 12.15
CA PRO A 105 -3.85 3.24 12.26
C PRO A 105 -4.53 4.60 12.40
N GLY A 106 -3.83 5.60 12.93
CA GLY A 106 -4.37 6.95 13.09
C GLY A 106 -4.36 7.82 11.84
N LEU A 107 -3.64 7.43 10.77
CA LEU A 107 -3.54 8.25 9.55
C LEU A 107 -4.70 8.02 8.58
N HIS A 108 -5.19 6.79 8.47
CA HIS A 108 -6.26 6.39 7.54
C HIS A 108 -7.14 5.34 8.20
N GLY A 109 -7.52 5.57 9.45
CA GLY A 109 -8.50 4.77 10.14
C GLY A 109 -9.92 5.23 9.83
N ILE A 110 -10.89 4.37 10.11
CA ILE A 110 -12.29 4.74 10.04
C ILE A 110 -12.66 5.35 11.38
N GLU A 111 -12.95 6.65 11.34
CA GLU A 111 -13.44 7.40 12.50
C GLU A 111 -14.95 7.63 12.35
N HIS A 112 -15.71 6.99 13.20
CA HIS A 112 -17.13 7.18 13.34
C HIS A 112 -17.40 7.69 14.77
N PRO A 113 -18.47 8.44 15.05
CA PRO A 113 -18.77 8.93 16.39
C PRO A 113 -18.81 7.83 17.47
N VAL A 114 -19.22 6.62 17.10
CA VAL A 114 -19.40 5.48 18.02
C VAL A 114 -18.37 4.37 17.81
N TYR A 115 -17.85 4.21 16.58
CA TYR A 115 -16.99 3.07 16.24
C TYR A 115 -15.69 3.54 15.59
N ASP A 116 -14.58 2.89 15.98
CA ASP A 116 -13.31 2.98 15.25
C ASP A 116 -12.95 1.59 14.74
N ILE A 117 -12.44 1.52 13.51
CA ILE A 117 -11.94 0.27 12.91
C ILE A 117 -10.57 0.54 12.31
N TRP A 118 -9.62 -0.34 12.58
CA TRP A 118 -8.27 -0.26 12.00
C TRP A 118 -7.75 -1.62 11.58
N LEU A 119 -6.87 -1.61 10.59
CA LEU A 119 -6.19 -2.80 10.10
C LEU A 119 -5.10 -3.22 11.09
N THR A 120 -5.02 -4.51 11.40
CA THR A 120 -3.99 -5.10 12.25
C THR A 120 -3.09 -6.09 11.52
N GLY A 121 -3.60 -6.71 10.46
CA GLY A 121 -2.82 -7.69 9.70
C GLY A 121 -3.53 -8.21 8.47
N CYS A 122 -2.83 -9.09 7.77
CA CYS A 122 -3.37 -9.94 6.71
C CYS A 122 -2.94 -11.38 6.96
N LEU A 123 -3.67 -12.34 6.42
CA LEU A 123 -3.44 -13.77 6.68
C LEU A 123 -3.61 -14.61 5.42
N GLY A 124 -2.76 -15.66 5.33
CA GLY A 124 -2.92 -16.77 4.38
C GLY A 124 -2.32 -16.55 3.00
N GLY A 125 -1.57 -15.47 2.78
CA GLY A 125 -0.95 -15.16 1.50
C GLY A 125 0.27 -16.05 1.22
N THR A 126 0.33 -16.59 0.02
CA THR A 126 1.47 -17.35 -0.51
C THR A 126 1.92 -16.84 -1.87
N GLU A 127 1.12 -15.99 -2.51
CA GLU A 127 1.40 -15.46 -3.84
C GLU A 127 2.16 -14.13 -3.74
N VAL A 128 3.38 -14.11 -4.27
CA VAL A 128 4.18 -12.88 -4.39
C VAL A 128 3.85 -12.19 -5.70
N ILE A 129 3.33 -10.98 -5.62
CA ILE A 129 3.07 -10.13 -6.77
C ILE A 129 4.27 -9.19 -6.94
N GLN A 130 4.98 -9.34 -8.05
CA GLN A 130 6.03 -8.39 -8.43
C GLN A 130 5.33 -7.13 -8.96
N GLU A 131 5.65 -5.99 -8.35
CA GLU A 131 5.19 -4.71 -8.89
C GLU A 131 5.91 -4.45 -10.21
N PRO A 132 5.19 -4.17 -11.32
CA PRO A 132 5.83 -3.87 -12.59
C PRO A 132 6.80 -2.71 -12.41
N GLU A 133 8.03 -2.92 -12.85
CA GLU A 133 9.04 -1.86 -12.87
C GLU A 133 8.46 -0.64 -13.63
N PRO A 134 8.52 0.58 -13.06
CA PRO A 134 8.02 1.75 -13.76
C PRO A 134 8.76 1.85 -15.10
N THR A 135 8.03 1.69 -16.19
CA THR A 135 8.57 1.82 -17.55
C THR A 135 9.12 3.25 -17.67
N GLN A 136 10.42 3.41 -17.61
CA GLN A 136 11.04 4.69 -17.93
C GLN A 136 10.59 5.05 -19.35
N PRO A 137 10.05 6.26 -19.57
CA PRO A 137 9.83 6.74 -20.93
C PRO A 137 11.16 6.64 -21.66
N ALA A 138 11.16 5.95 -22.80
CA ALA A 138 12.37 5.78 -23.60
C ALA A 138 13.03 7.15 -23.82
N ALA A 139 14.22 7.34 -23.26
CA ALA A 139 14.98 8.58 -23.34
C ALA A 139 15.42 8.93 -24.78
N ASN A 140 14.96 8.17 -25.78
CA ASN A 140 15.32 8.28 -27.19
C ASN A 140 14.11 8.45 -28.13
N ALA A 141 13.10 9.24 -27.73
CA ALA A 141 12.17 9.74 -28.73
C ALA A 141 12.89 10.80 -29.57
N PRO A 142 13.10 10.61 -30.89
CA PRO A 142 13.68 11.64 -31.74
C PRO A 142 12.77 12.86 -31.69
N ALA A 143 13.38 14.03 -31.47
CA ALA A 143 12.65 15.29 -31.47
C ALA A 143 11.90 15.44 -32.81
N PRO A 144 10.64 15.92 -32.83
CA PRO A 144 9.93 16.18 -34.06
C PRO A 144 10.68 17.23 -34.85
N GLY A 145 11.15 16.83 -36.06
CA GLY A 145 11.87 17.72 -36.95
C GLY A 145 11.01 18.95 -37.21
N ARG A 146 11.59 20.14 -36.97
CA ARG A 146 11.04 21.38 -37.46
C ARG A 146 11.16 21.32 -38.98
N GLY A 147 10.06 21.01 -39.65
CA GLY A 147 9.91 21.28 -41.07
C GLY A 147 9.85 22.81 -41.30
N GLY A 148 10.77 23.26 -42.13
CA GLY A 148 10.78 24.64 -42.61
C GLY A 148 9.65 24.91 -43.59
#